data_0bff3e84dab32bf7802237d3d82e161b
#
_entry.id   0bff3e84dab32bf7802237d3d82e161b
#
_cell.length_a   1.000
_cell.length_b   1.000
_cell.length_c   1.000
_cell.angle_alpha   90.00
_cell.angle_beta   90.00
_cell.angle_gamma   90.00
#
_symmetry.space_group_name_H-M   'P 1'
#
loop_
_entity.id
_entity.type
_entity.pdbx_description
1 polymer ?
#
loop_
_entity_poly.entity_id
_entity_poly.type
_entity_poly.pdbx_seq_one_letter_code
_entity_poly.pdbx_strand_id
1 'polypeptide(L)'
;MIRIRTSSSTVILAVVIAALSTFCLAEPQTWQIDPNHTAAQFSVKHLGISTVRGQFEKASGTVSFDPSDPTKTSIEATIDASTVNTRVQMRDNDLRSPHFFEVEKYPTITFKSTRAESAGTGKLKVTGDLTIHGVTKQVVLDVDASSQPINDPMGKGLRMGASATTSVDCRDFGITYMQGIVADEIQITLDVELTRPAK
;
A
#
# COMPACT_ATOMS: atom_id res chain seq x y z
N MET A 1 34.41 34.62 -80.34
CA MET A 1 33.91 33.34 -79.83
C MET A 1 33.99 33.42 -78.34
N ILE A 2 32.89 33.70 -77.62
CA ILE A 2 32.85 33.80 -76.15
C ILE A 2 32.14 32.55 -75.63
N ARG A 3 32.86 31.76 -74.81
CA ARG A 3 32.30 30.57 -74.15
C ARG A 3 31.80 30.97 -72.76
N ILE A 4 30.52 30.92 -72.59
CA ILE A 4 29.87 31.07 -71.26
C ILE A 4 29.93 29.71 -70.53
N ARG A 5 30.57 29.67 -69.36
CA ARG A 5 30.53 28.54 -68.44
C ARG A 5 29.36 28.76 -67.48
N THR A 6 28.39 27.89 -67.58
CA THR A 6 27.32 27.78 -66.59
C THR A 6 27.78 26.94 -65.42
N SER A 7 27.85 27.52 -64.22
CA SER A 7 28.13 26.83 -62.94
C SER A 7 26.80 26.35 -62.37
N SER A 8 26.63 25.02 -62.27
CA SER A 8 25.47 24.40 -61.61
C SER A 8 25.81 24.29 -60.13
N SER A 9 25.18 25.13 -59.32
CA SER A 9 25.22 25.02 -57.85
C SER A 9 24.18 23.99 -57.36
N THR A 10 24.66 22.85 -56.94
CA THR A 10 23.81 21.81 -56.30
C THR A 10 23.57 22.21 -54.87
N VAL A 11 22.32 22.61 -54.51
CA VAL A 11 21.90 22.85 -53.15
C VAL A 11 21.55 21.51 -52.52
N ILE A 12 22.38 21.04 -51.58
CA ILE A 12 22.06 19.87 -50.77
C ILE A 12 21.16 20.34 -49.60
N LEU A 13 19.90 20.00 -49.70
CA LEU A 13 18.92 20.20 -48.62
C LEU A 13 19.08 19.09 -47.57
N ALA A 14 19.79 19.37 -46.48
CA ALA A 14 19.90 18.45 -45.34
C ALA A 14 18.58 18.46 -44.54
N VAL A 15 17.78 17.43 -44.72
CA VAL A 15 16.60 17.19 -43.88
C VAL A 15 17.04 16.63 -42.55
N VAL A 16 17.06 17.48 -41.52
CA VAL A 16 17.26 17.04 -40.12
C VAL A 16 15.94 16.45 -39.61
N ILE A 17 15.84 15.12 -39.61
CA ILE A 17 14.73 14.41 -38.96
C ILE A 17 15.01 14.44 -37.46
N ALA A 18 14.38 15.36 -36.74
CA ALA A 18 14.35 15.36 -35.29
C ALA A 18 13.46 14.18 -34.85
N ALA A 19 14.10 13.08 -34.41
CA ALA A 19 13.41 11.97 -33.78
C ALA A 19 12.86 12.47 -32.42
N LEU A 20 11.60 12.86 -32.37
CA LEU A 20 10.87 13.06 -31.11
C LEU A 20 10.72 11.67 -30.48
N SER A 21 11.63 11.34 -29.55
CA SER A 21 11.45 10.23 -28.64
C SER A 21 10.25 10.56 -27.73
N THR A 22 9.08 10.04 -28.07
CA THR A 22 7.94 10.05 -27.17
C THR A 22 8.32 9.17 -25.97
N PHE A 23 8.69 9.80 -24.86
CA PHE A 23 8.73 9.13 -23.57
C PHE A 23 7.31 8.70 -23.26
N CYS A 24 7.00 7.43 -23.52
CA CYS A 24 5.79 6.79 -23.05
C CYS A 24 5.96 6.66 -21.53
N LEU A 25 5.43 7.64 -20.77
CA LEU A 25 5.30 7.51 -19.33
C LEU A 25 4.34 6.33 -19.10
N ALA A 26 4.84 5.28 -18.48
CA ALA A 26 3.99 4.17 -18.09
C ALA A 26 2.92 4.72 -17.13
N GLU A 27 1.65 4.52 -17.47
CA GLU A 27 0.58 4.93 -16.58
C GLU A 27 0.61 4.10 -15.30
N PRO A 28 0.27 4.70 -14.13
CA PRO A 28 0.16 3.96 -12.88
C PRO A 28 -0.79 2.78 -13.06
N GLN A 29 -0.37 1.62 -12.56
CA GLN A 29 -1.11 0.38 -12.72
C GLN A 29 -1.90 0.11 -11.45
N THR A 30 -3.20 -0.10 -11.58
CA THR A 30 -4.08 -0.43 -10.45
C THR A 30 -4.04 -1.92 -10.17
N TRP A 31 -3.78 -2.27 -8.93
CA TRP A 31 -3.76 -3.61 -8.38
C TRP A 31 -4.87 -3.76 -7.35
N GLN A 32 -5.41 -4.97 -7.21
CA GLN A 32 -6.36 -5.33 -6.16
C GLN A 32 -5.65 -6.10 -5.06
N ILE A 33 -5.96 -5.78 -3.80
CA ILE A 33 -5.52 -6.59 -2.67
C ILE A 33 -6.23 -7.95 -2.75
N ASP A 34 -5.46 -9.04 -2.75
CA ASP A 34 -6.01 -10.41 -2.68
C ASP A 34 -6.34 -10.75 -1.23
N PRO A 35 -7.62 -10.85 -0.87
CA PRO A 35 -8.02 -11.10 0.52
C PRO A 35 -7.62 -12.50 1.03
N ASN A 36 -7.33 -13.44 0.13
CA ASN A 36 -6.99 -14.81 0.50
C ASN A 36 -5.50 -14.98 0.83
N HIS A 37 -4.65 -14.04 0.38
CA HIS A 37 -3.20 -14.10 0.56
C HIS A 37 -2.66 -12.82 1.22
N THR A 38 -3.53 -12.08 1.92
CA THR A 38 -3.16 -10.87 2.64
C THR A 38 -3.39 -11.07 4.14
N ALA A 39 -2.41 -10.66 4.94
CA ALA A 39 -2.48 -10.70 6.40
C ALA A 39 -2.33 -9.29 6.97
N ALA A 40 -3.33 -8.85 7.74
CA ALA A 40 -3.27 -7.64 8.55
C ALA A 40 -3.11 -8.06 10.02
N GLN A 41 -1.88 -7.99 10.53
CA GLN A 41 -1.50 -8.49 11.84
C GLN A 41 -1.19 -7.35 12.80
N PHE A 42 -1.39 -7.61 14.09
CA PHE A 42 -0.96 -6.71 15.16
C PHE A 42 -0.34 -7.46 16.34
N SER A 43 0.45 -6.75 17.09
CA SER A 43 0.96 -7.26 18.38
C SER A 43 1.03 -6.17 19.43
N VAL A 44 0.79 -6.57 20.69
CA VAL A 44 0.75 -5.66 21.82
C VAL A 44 1.36 -6.33 23.06
N LYS A 45 2.03 -5.56 23.91
CA LYS A 45 2.52 -6.04 25.21
C LYS A 45 1.39 -6.14 26.23
N HIS A 46 1.34 -7.26 26.95
CA HIS A 46 0.44 -7.50 28.07
C HIS A 46 1.27 -7.59 29.36
N LEU A 47 0.95 -6.75 30.34
CA LEU A 47 1.68 -6.60 31.62
C LEU A 47 3.19 -6.36 31.46
N GLY A 48 3.64 -5.91 30.29
CA GLY A 48 5.06 -5.76 29.98
C GLY A 48 5.87 -7.07 29.81
N ILE A 49 5.27 -8.24 30.09
CA ILE A 49 5.97 -9.53 30.15
C ILE A 49 5.70 -10.46 28.98
N SER A 50 4.55 -10.36 28.34
CA SER A 50 4.19 -11.20 27.19
C SER A 50 3.73 -10.37 26.00
N THR A 51 3.67 -11.00 24.82
CA THR A 51 3.17 -10.37 23.61
C THR A 51 1.94 -11.12 23.13
N VAL A 52 0.81 -10.43 23.14
CA VAL A 52 -0.41 -10.89 22.47
C VAL A 52 -0.28 -10.54 21.00
N ARG A 53 -0.63 -11.49 20.12
CA ARG A 53 -0.70 -11.31 18.68
C ARG A 53 -2.09 -11.62 18.19
N GLY A 54 -2.53 -10.89 17.20
CA GLY A 54 -3.80 -11.10 16.52
C GLY A 54 -3.70 -10.67 15.05
N GLN A 55 -4.75 -10.97 14.32
CA GLN A 55 -4.92 -10.57 12.92
C GLN A 55 -6.38 -10.26 12.63
N PHE A 56 -6.61 -9.56 11.53
CA PHE A 56 -7.91 -9.45 10.89
C PHE A 56 -7.93 -10.37 9.67
N GLU A 57 -9.00 -11.14 9.51
CA GLU A 57 -9.10 -12.18 8.48
C GLU A 57 -9.62 -11.65 7.13
N LYS A 58 -10.12 -10.40 7.10
CA LYS A 58 -10.63 -9.79 5.86
C LYS A 58 -10.05 -8.40 5.67
N ALA A 59 -9.23 -8.29 4.64
CA ALA A 59 -8.72 -7.04 4.12
C ALA A 59 -8.99 -6.95 2.62
N SER A 60 -9.25 -5.76 2.11
CA SER A 60 -9.50 -5.48 0.69
C SER A 60 -9.02 -4.09 0.33
N GLY A 61 -8.93 -3.78 -0.94
CA GLY A 61 -8.56 -2.46 -1.39
C GLY A 61 -7.81 -2.44 -2.70
N THR A 62 -7.26 -1.29 -3.03
CA THR A 62 -6.54 -1.04 -4.28
C THR A 62 -5.20 -0.37 -4.01
N VAL A 63 -4.22 -0.72 -4.82
CA VAL A 63 -2.91 -0.07 -4.87
C VAL A 63 -2.68 0.39 -6.30
N SER A 64 -2.48 1.69 -6.50
CA SER A 64 -1.96 2.22 -7.75
C SER A 64 -0.44 2.31 -7.62
N PHE A 65 0.27 1.68 -8.53
CA PHE A 65 1.73 1.61 -8.49
C PHE A 65 2.33 1.88 -9.87
N ASP A 66 3.30 2.78 -9.93
CA ASP A 66 4.11 3.07 -11.12
C ASP A 66 5.54 2.59 -10.87
N PRO A 67 6.00 1.52 -11.54
CA PRO A 67 7.38 1.04 -11.36
C PRO A 67 8.45 2.06 -11.77
N SER A 68 8.11 3.01 -12.64
CA SER A 68 9.02 4.07 -13.09
C SER A 68 9.11 5.25 -12.12
N ASP A 69 8.05 5.43 -11.30
CA ASP A 69 7.98 6.47 -10.27
C ASP A 69 7.20 5.96 -9.04
N PRO A 70 7.85 5.21 -8.15
CA PRO A 70 7.20 4.66 -6.96
C PRO A 70 6.62 5.72 -6.02
N THR A 71 7.03 7.00 -6.16
CA THR A 71 6.46 8.09 -5.34
C THR A 71 5.02 8.42 -5.72
N LYS A 72 4.54 7.95 -6.87
CA LYS A 72 3.14 8.04 -7.29
C LYS A 72 2.26 6.92 -6.73
N THR A 73 2.80 6.08 -5.86
CA THR A 73 2.02 5.02 -5.21
C THR A 73 0.87 5.63 -4.43
N SER A 74 -0.33 5.09 -4.65
CA SER A 74 -1.49 5.38 -3.82
C SER A 74 -2.14 4.08 -3.34
N ILE A 75 -2.64 4.11 -2.09
CA ILE A 75 -3.22 2.95 -1.40
C ILE A 75 -4.56 3.37 -0.84
N GLU A 76 -5.60 2.58 -1.12
CA GLU A 76 -6.87 2.62 -0.42
C GLU A 76 -7.17 1.20 0.08
N ALA A 77 -7.24 1.03 1.40
CA ALA A 77 -7.44 -0.27 2.04
C ALA A 77 -8.54 -0.21 3.09
N THR A 78 -9.26 -1.31 3.21
CA THR A 78 -10.32 -1.51 4.20
C THR A 78 -10.16 -2.88 4.84
N ILE A 79 -10.24 -2.91 6.17
CA ILE A 79 -10.22 -4.12 6.99
C ILE A 79 -11.58 -4.23 7.68
N ASP A 80 -12.20 -5.40 7.66
CA ASP A 80 -13.39 -5.73 8.44
C ASP A 80 -12.98 -5.97 9.90
N ALA A 81 -13.29 -5.01 10.77
CA ALA A 81 -12.90 -5.05 12.18
C ALA A 81 -13.55 -6.22 12.95
N SER A 82 -14.71 -6.71 12.48
CA SER A 82 -15.40 -7.85 13.09
C SER A 82 -14.64 -9.16 12.97
N THR A 83 -13.69 -9.23 12.02
CA THR A 83 -12.88 -10.41 11.73
C THR A 83 -11.63 -10.55 12.60
N VAL A 84 -11.51 -9.75 13.65
CA VAL A 84 -10.39 -9.84 14.60
C VAL A 84 -10.31 -11.24 15.21
N ASN A 85 -9.10 -11.82 15.17
CA ASN A 85 -8.81 -13.16 15.67
C ASN A 85 -7.46 -13.17 16.40
N THR A 86 -7.49 -13.47 17.69
CA THR A 86 -6.31 -13.64 18.54
C THR A 86 -6.17 -15.09 19.03
N ARG A 87 -6.95 -16.02 18.49
CA ARG A 87 -7.05 -17.44 18.88
C ARG A 87 -7.62 -17.66 20.29
N VAL A 88 -8.27 -16.65 20.88
CA VAL A 88 -8.97 -16.73 22.17
C VAL A 88 -10.32 -16.08 22.04
N GLN A 89 -11.37 -16.88 21.88
CA GLN A 89 -12.73 -16.40 21.58
C GLN A 89 -13.25 -15.33 22.56
N MET A 90 -12.98 -15.49 23.87
CA MET A 90 -13.42 -14.53 24.87
C MET A 90 -12.76 -13.15 24.65
N ARG A 91 -11.46 -13.12 24.33
CA ARG A 91 -10.73 -11.90 24.00
C ARG A 91 -11.20 -11.31 22.69
N ASP A 92 -11.46 -12.13 21.66
CA ASP A 92 -11.94 -11.67 20.38
C ASP A 92 -13.35 -11.03 20.49
N ASN A 93 -14.21 -11.58 21.36
CA ASN A 93 -15.50 -10.99 21.67
C ASN A 93 -15.35 -9.63 22.38
N ASP A 94 -14.42 -9.51 23.31
CA ASP A 94 -14.15 -8.24 24.01
C ASP A 94 -13.56 -7.19 23.05
N LEU A 95 -12.64 -7.61 22.17
CA LEU A 95 -12.08 -6.71 21.14
C LEU A 95 -13.17 -6.16 20.18
N ARG A 96 -14.23 -6.94 19.90
CA ARG A 96 -15.35 -6.46 19.08
C ARG A 96 -16.30 -5.53 19.83
N SER A 97 -16.29 -5.56 21.16
CA SER A 97 -17.20 -4.83 22.04
C SER A 97 -16.90 -3.32 22.08
N PRO A 98 -17.78 -2.52 22.73
CA PRO A 98 -17.55 -1.10 22.98
C PRO A 98 -16.29 -0.77 23.83
N HIS A 99 -15.66 -1.78 24.45
CA HIS A 99 -14.40 -1.61 25.17
C HIS A 99 -13.23 -1.31 24.21
N PHE A 100 -13.31 -1.80 22.95
CA PHE A 100 -12.21 -1.68 21.99
C PHE A 100 -12.68 -1.17 20.62
N PHE A 101 -12.99 -2.07 19.64
CA PHE A 101 -13.31 -1.64 18.29
C PHE A 101 -14.75 -1.18 18.09
N GLU A 102 -15.70 -1.56 18.97
CA GLU A 102 -17.13 -1.24 18.86
C GLU A 102 -17.66 -1.52 17.44
N VAL A 103 -17.47 -2.75 16.97
CA VAL A 103 -17.65 -3.11 15.56
C VAL A 103 -19.07 -2.92 15.03
N GLU A 104 -20.07 -2.90 15.91
CA GLU A 104 -21.47 -2.58 15.54
C GLU A 104 -21.61 -1.14 15.06
N LYS A 105 -20.78 -0.24 15.55
CA LYS A 105 -20.79 1.18 15.20
C LYS A 105 -19.66 1.54 14.21
N TYR A 106 -18.53 0.91 14.36
CA TYR A 106 -17.33 1.13 13.55
C TYR A 106 -16.86 -0.20 12.89
N PRO A 107 -17.59 -0.70 11.89
CA PRO A 107 -17.34 -2.02 11.34
C PRO A 107 -16.04 -2.14 10.57
N THR A 108 -15.40 -1.04 10.22
CA THR A 108 -14.21 -1.04 9.36
C THR A 108 -13.06 -0.21 9.94
N ILE A 109 -11.85 -0.68 9.67
CA ILE A 109 -10.62 0.10 9.75
C ILE A 109 -10.23 0.46 8.33
N THR A 110 -9.90 1.73 8.06
CA THR A 110 -9.56 2.18 6.70
C THR A 110 -8.23 2.91 6.67
N PHE A 111 -7.52 2.76 5.56
CA PHE A 111 -6.31 3.54 5.29
C PHE A 111 -6.38 4.13 3.89
N LYS A 112 -6.08 5.43 3.79
CA LYS A 112 -5.96 6.16 2.53
C LYS A 112 -4.64 6.92 2.48
N SER A 113 -3.76 6.56 1.57
CA SER A 113 -2.49 7.26 1.43
C SER A 113 -2.67 8.68 0.93
N THR A 114 -1.85 9.59 1.45
CA THR A 114 -1.78 11.00 1.04
C THR A 114 -0.46 11.33 0.35
N ARG A 115 0.60 10.55 0.62
CA ARG A 115 1.94 10.77 0.07
C ARG A 115 2.75 9.47 0.10
N ALA A 116 3.59 9.27 -0.91
CA ALA A 116 4.60 8.23 -0.93
C ALA A 116 5.98 8.85 -1.20
N GLU A 117 7.00 8.38 -0.51
CA GLU A 117 8.37 8.84 -0.62
C GLU A 117 9.31 7.64 -0.76
N SER A 118 10.32 7.74 -1.60
CA SER A 118 11.33 6.70 -1.72
C SER A 118 12.19 6.64 -0.44
N ALA A 119 12.38 5.43 0.07
CA ALA A 119 13.24 5.14 1.23
C ALA A 119 14.39 4.19 0.87
N GLY A 120 14.71 4.07 -0.42
CA GLY A 120 15.72 3.17 -0.98
C GLY A 120 15.14 2.25 -2.04
N THR A 121 15.96 1.40 -2.62
CA THR A 121 15.54 0.47 -3.67
C THR A 121 14.44 -0.46 -3.17
N GLY A 122 13.25 -0.39 -3.80
CA GLY A 122 12.08 -1.17 -3.44
C GLY A 122 11.43 -0.80 -2.09
N LYS A 123 11.86 0.29 -1.45
CA LYS A 123 11.34 0.72 -0.17
C LYS A 123 10.67 2.09 -0.27
N LEU A 124 9.54 2.24 0.43
CA LEU A 124 8.77 3.48 0.46
C LEU A 124 8.39 3.83 1.91
N LYS A 125 8.27 5.11 2.18
CA LYS A 125 7.48 5.64 3.30
C LYS A 125 6.16 6.15 2.73
N VAL A 126 5.06 5.51 3.15
CA VAL A 126 3.73 5.90 2.69
C VAL A 126 2.98 6.56 3.85
N THR A 127 2.80 7.86 3.76
CA THR A 127 1.99 8.63 4.70
C THR A 127 0.52 8.53 4.29
N GLY A 128 -0.38 8.37 5.24
CA GLY A 128 -1.81 8.29 4.96
C GLY A 128 -2.67 8.44 6.19
N ASP A 129 -3.96 8.59 5.95
CA ASP A 129 -4.99 8.71 6.96
C ASP A 129 -5.49 7.32 7.35
N LEU A 130 -5.22 6.93 8.59
CA LEU A 130 -5.70 5.70 9.21
C LEU A 130 -6.91 6.02 10.07
N THR A 131 -8.02 5.34 9.82
CA THR A 131 -9.24 5.48 10.65
C THR A 131 -9.49 4.19 11.41
N ILE A 132 -9.52 4.28 12.73
CA ILE A 132 -9.87 3.20 13.66
C ILE A 132 -10.88 3.75 14.64
N HIS A 133 -11.93 2.97 15.00
CA HIS A 133 -12.93 3.35 15.98
C HIS A 133 -13.57 4.74 15.70
N GLY A 134 -13.75 5.08 14.43
CA GLY A 134 -14.28 6.37 13.97
C GLY A 134 -13.35 7.57 14.08
N VAL A 135 -12.11 7.39 14.55
CA VAL A 135 -11.11 8.45 14.67
C VAL A 135 -10.06 8.29 13.58
N THR A 136 -9.73 9.40 12.90
CA THR A 136 -8.72 9.42 11.83
C THR A 136 -7.43 10.08 12.33
N LYS A 137 -6.32 9.42 12.10
CA LYS A 137 -4.96 9.93 12.37
C LYS A 137 -4.05 9.70 11.18
N GLN A 138 -3.12 10.62 10.97
CA GLN A 138 -2.08 10.42 9.99
C GLN A 138 -1.01 9.47 10.55
N VAL A 139 -0.66 8.45 9.76
CA VAL A 139 0.39 7.48 10.09
C VAL A 139 1.35 7.34 8.91
N VAL A 140 2.53 6.78 9.17
CA VAL A 140 3.52 6.45 8.15
C VAL A 140 3.71 4.94 8.13
N LEU A 141 3.50 4.32 6.98
CA LEU A 141 3.85 2.93 6.72
C LEU A 141 5.28 2.85 6.17
N ASP A 142 6.12 2.04 6.79
CA ASP A 142 7.39 1.60 6.20
C ASP A 142 7.10 0.41 5.30
N VAL A 143 7.17 0.61 3.98
CA VAL A 143 6.76 -0.36 2.96
C VAL A 143 7.99 -0.96 2.28
N ASP A 144 8.01 -2.30 2.17
CA ASP A 144 8.89 -3.05 1.28
C ASP A 144 8.08 -3.55 0.09
N ALA A 145 8.31 -2.96 -1.08
CA ALA A 145 7.69 -3.28 -2.36
C ALA A 145 8.76 -3.79 -3.35
N SER A 146 9.77 -4.50 -2.85
CA SER A 146 10.88 -5.02 -3.66
C SER A 146 10.49 -6.21 -4.55
N SER A 147 9.32 -6.80 -4.32
CA SER A 147 8.79 -7.89 -5.14
C SER A 147 8.51 -7.42 -6.56
N GLN A 148 8.99 -8.20 -7.54
CA GLN A 148 8.67 -7.96 -8.95
C GLN A 148 7.37 -8.67 -9.33
N PRO A 149 6.55 -8.09 -10.23
CA PRO A 149 5.37 -8.77 -10.74
C PRO A 149 5.73 -10.09 -11.42
N ILE A 150 4.97 -11.13 -11.14
CA ILE A 150 5.04 -12.44 -11.79
C ILE A 150 3.74 -12.76 -12.51
N ASN A 151 3.79 -13.63 -13.52
CA ASN A 151 2.57 -14.18 -14.11
C ASN A 151 1.87 -15.08 -13.09
N ASP A 152 0.55 -14.89 -12.95
CA ASP A 152 -0.26 -15.82 -12.15
C ASP A 152 -0.16 -17.24 -12.75
N PRO A 153 0.28 -18.24 -11.97
CA PRO A 153 0.39 -19.62 -12.46
C PRO A 153 -0.93 -20.21 -12.98
N MET A 154 -2.06 -19.64 -12.55
CA MET A 154 -3.41 -20.04 -13.02
C MET A 154 -3.88 -19.24 -14.25
N GLY A 155 -3.02 -18.40 -14.85
CA GLY A 155 -3.32 -17.61 -16.03
C GLY A 155 -4.28 -16.43 -15.79
N LYS A 156 -4.48 -16.02 -14.53
CA LYS A 156 -5.45 -14.96 -14.17
C LYS A 156 -4.86 -13.54 -14.23
N GLY A 157 -3.65 -13.39 -14.75
CA GLY A 157 -2.98 -12.08 -14.89
C GLY A 157 -1.63 -12.01 -14.18
N LEU A 158 -1.40 -10.96 -13.42
CA LEU A 158 -0.15 -10.73 -12.68
C LEU A 158 -0.39 -10.74 -11.18
N ARG A 159 0.64 -11.15 -10.43
CA ARG A 159 0.71 -11.08 -8.97
C ARG A 159 1.97 -10.33 -8.53
N MET A 160 1.89 -9.65 -7.40
CA MET A 160 3.01 -8.95 -6.78
C MET A 160 2.83 -8.97 -5.26
N GLY A 161 3.93 -9.03 -4.51
CA GLY A 161 3.90 -8.96 -3.05
C GLY A 161 4.44 -7.62 -2.53
N ALA A 162 3.97 -7.22 -1.36
CA ALA A 162 4.53 -6.14 -0.57
C ALA A 162 4.33 -6.44 0.93
N SER A 163 5.21 -5.91 1.77
CA SER A 163 5.00 -5.89 3.21
C SER A 163 5.08 -4.47 3.75
N ALA A 164 4.43 -4.21 4.88
CA ALA A 164 4.52 -2.90 5.53
C ALA A 164 4.47 -3.05 7.05
N THR A 165 5.11 -2.11 7.75
CA THR A 165 5.06 -2.01 9.20
C THR A 165 4.78 -0.59 9.65
N THR A 166 4.12 -0.47 10.80
CA THR A 166 3.96 0.79 11.53
C THR A 166 3.67 0.51 13.00
N SER A 167 3.68 1.54 13.84
CA SER A 167 3.14 1.47 15.18
C SER A 167 2.15 2.61 15.41
N VAL A 168 1.16 2.36 16.27
CA VAL A 168 0.15 3.35 16.66
C VAL A 168 -0.08 3.30 18.17
N ASP A 169 -0.43 4.44 18.76
CA ASP A 169 -0.96 4.49 20.11
C ASP A 169 -2.48 4.33 20.04
N CYS A 170 -3.05 3.28 20.66
CA CYS A 170 -4.49 3.01 20.62
C CYS A 170 -5.33 4.13 21.26
N ARG A 171 -4.75 4.90 22.20
CA ARG A 171 -5.42 6.05 22.83
C ARG A 171 -5.70 7.17 21.84
N ASP A 172 -4.84 7.33 20.83
CA ASP A 172 -5.06 8.31 19.76
C ASP A 172 -6.35 8.07 18.98
N PHE A 173 -6.85 6.83 19.03
CA PHE A 173 -8.11 6.39 18.42
C PHE A 173 -9.25 6.25 19.41
N GLY A 174 -9.07 6.75 20.64
CA GLY A 174 -10.11 6.69 21.69
C GLY A 174 -10.26 5.32 22.37
N ILE A 175 -9.38 4.37 22.10
CA ILE A 175 -9.38 3.05 22.73
C ILE A 175 -8.53 3.12 24.01
N THR A 176 -9.19 3.23 25.16
CA THR A 176 -8.53 3.47 26.45
C THR A 176 -8.80 2.38 27.48
N TYR A 177 -9.52 1.31 27.12
CA TYR A 177 -9.82 0.22 28.02
C TYR A 177 -8.55 -0.61 28.32
N MET A 178 -8.42 -1.14 29.54
CA MET A 178 -7.30 -1.93 30.03
C MET A 178 -5.95 -1.19 30.09
N GLN A 179 -5.96 0.15 30.21
CA GLN A 179 -4.72 0.92 30.42
C GLN A 179 -3.94 0.40 31.64
N GLY A 180 -2.60 0.34 31.48
CA GLY A 180 -1.70 -0.20 32.50
C GLY A 180 -1.61 -1.73 32.55
N ILE A 181 -2.53 -2.45 31.90
CA ILE A 181 -2.52 -3.92 31.74
C ILE A 181 -2.06 -4.28 30.32
N VAL A 182 -2.62 -3.62 29.32
CA VAL A 182 -2.22 -3.72 27.92
C VAL A 182 -1.47 -2.44 27.55
N ALA A 183 -0.35 -2.57 26.84
CA ALA A 183 0.40 -1.41 26.37
C ALA A 183 -0.42 -0.60 25.37
N ASP A 184 -0.24 0.72 25.36
CA ASP A 184 -0.94 1.61 24.46
C ASP A 184 -0.38 1.53 23.02
N GLU A 185 0.92 1.21 22.88
CA GLU A 185 1.58 1.06 21.59
C GLU A 185 1.29 -0.30 20.96
N ILE A 186 0.70 -0.27 19.79
CA ILE A 186 0.35 -1.43 18.97
C ILE A 186 1.28 -1.48 17.76
N GLN A 187 2.00 -2.58 17.59
CA GLN A 187 2.80 -2.85 16.38
C GLN A 187 1.90 -3.48 15.32
N ILE A 188 1.96 -2.97 14.10
CA ILE A 188 1.19 -3.43 12.94
C ILE A 188 2.15 -3.99 11.91
N THR A 189 1.82 -5.16 11.37
CA THR A 189 2.54 -5.81 10.27
C THR A 189 1.52 -6.21 9.21
N LEU A 190 1.79 -5.82 7.98
CA LEU A 190 0.95 -6.10 6.81
C LEU A 190 1.78 -6.92 5.82
N ASP A 191 1.28 -8.08 5.42
CA ASP A 191 1.80 -8.87 4.31
C ASP A 191 0.70 -8.92 3.26
N VAL A 192 0.98 -8.37 2.07
CA VAL A 192 -0.05 -8.11 1.06
C VAL A 192 0.33 -8.78 -0.24
N GLU A 193 -0.59 -9.56 -0.79
CA GLU A 193 -0.53 -10.01 -2.17
C GLU A 193 -1.47 -9.15 -3.01
N LEU A 194 -0.97 -8.70 -4.15
CA LEU A 194 -1.66 -7.83 -5.09
C LEU A 194 -1.89 -8.59 -6.40
N THR A 195 -3.09 -8.47 -6.96
CA THR A 195 -3.46 -9.08 -8.23
C THR A 195 -3.87 -8.03 -9.24
N ARG A 196 -3.60 -8.31 -10.51
CA ARG A 196 -4.04 -7.51 -11.64
C ARG A 196 -4.44 -8.44 -12.79
N PRO A 197 -5.68 -8.31 -13.34
CA PRO A 197 -6.12 -9.11 -14.48
C PRO A 197 -5.18 -8.98 -15.69
N ALA A 198 -5.10 -10.01 -16.52
CA ALA A 198 -4.50 -9.90 -17.84
C ALA A 198 -5.29 -8.88 -18.68
N LYS A 199 -4.55 -8.09 -19.49
CA LYS A 199 -5.18 -7.17 -20.45
C LYS A 199 -5.73 -7.95 -21.63
#